data_b2f6bb1d205d71fd2715a3e2fa2bd779
#
_entry.id   b2f6bb1d205d71fd2715a3e2fa2bd779
#
_cell.length_a   1.000
_cell.length_b   1.000
_cell.length_c   1.000
_cell.angle_alpha   90.00
_cell.angle_beta   90.00
_cell.angle_gamma   90.00
#
_symmetry.space_group_name_H-M   'P 1'
#
loop_
_entity.id
_entity.type
_entity.pdbx_description
1 polymer ?
#
loop_
_entity_poly.entity_id
_entity_poly.type
_entity_poly.pdbx_seq_one_letter_code
_entity_poly.pdbx_strand_id
1 'polypeptide(L)'
;MDRNAGFDAGLACVLRRRSGNTLLPGMNKIVPDGGRRGSRSTLDLRFRRSGPLTVLQHRHAGDLRTLASHYPEEAGVCHQVIVHPPGGYVGGDSLTLRVDVADAAHALVTTPGASRIYRSLGDVTAQTVDASIASGGRLEWLPLETIAYCGCLAESRVRFRLAPGAELIAWDMLALGLPAARRPFLAGRYTQHLEVPGIWLDRGSIDADDDVLLRGPGGLAGRTALATLFFASGSPLASHQRDVLLEAARIRFGDHPGVAAAATSTHAQVVVVRALGNRIEPACALLRSVWAAWREAAWSLSACPPRVWET
;
A
#
# COMPACT_ATOMS: atom_id res chain seq x y z
N MET A 1 -4.64 -33.57 48.73
CA MET A 1 -5.56 -34.07 47.70
C MET A 1 -5.54 -33.04 46.59
N ASP A 2 -4.59 -33.18 45.69
CA ASP A 2 -4.67 -33.81 44.36
C ASP A 2 -5.73 -33.12 43.48
N ARG A 3 -5.43 -32.56 42.31
CA ARG A 3 -4.62 -32.95 41.16
C ARG A 3 -4.34 -31.82 40.18
N ASN A 4 -3.12 -31.77 39.75
CA ASN A 4 -2.60 -31.44 38.44
C ASN A 4 -3.53 -31.63 37.24
N ALA A 5 -3.46 -30.72 36.28
CA ALA A 5 -3.28 -31.06 34.85
C ALA A 5 -2.83 -29.82 34.06
N GLY A 6 -1.60 -29.85 33.61
CA GLY A 6 -1.04 -28.95 32.64
C GLY A 6 -1.57 -29.24 31.23
N PHE A 7 -1.58 -28.22 30.36
CA PHE A 7 -1.59 -28.40 28.91
C PHE A 7 -0.50 -27.56 28.30
N ASP A 8 0.58 -28.23 28.03
CA ASP A 8 1.64 -27.85 27.11
C ASP A 8 1.19 -28.22 25.70
N ALA A 9 1.25 -27.32 24.76
CA ALA A 9 1.09 -27.61 23.33
C ALA A 9 1.93 -26.64 22.51
N GLY A 10 3.23 -26.87 22.53
CA GLY A 10 4.13 -26.45 21.50
C GLY A 10 3.81 -27.23 20.22
N LEU A 11 3.46 -26.55 19.11
CA LEU A 11 3.37 -27.18 17.79
C LEU A 11 4.59 -26.74 16.96
N ALA A 12 5.67 -27.49 17.10
CA ALA A 12 6.79 -27.49 16.19
C ALA A 12 6.34 -28.10 14.85
N CYS A 13 6.53 -27.37 13.76
CA CYS A 13 6.36 -27.86 12.39
C CYS A 13 7.57 -28.74 12.03
N VAL A 14 7.51 -30.03 12.36
CA VAL A 14 8.51 -31.05 11.97
C VAL A 14 8.11 -31.67 10.65
N LEU A 15 8.90 -31.43 9.62
CA LEU A 15 8.89 -32.17 8.35
C LEU A 15 9.27 -33.64 8.63
N ARG A 16 8.30 -34.54 8.69
CA ARG A 16 8.55 -35.99 8.51
C ARG A 16 8.07 -36.41 7.13
N ARG A 17 9.02 -36.86 6.32
CA ARG A 17 8.74 -37.72 5.15
C ARG A 17 8.12 -39.03 5.67
N ARG A 18 6.93 -39.36 5.17
CA ARG A 18 6.44 -40.73 5.10
C ARG A 18 5.88 -40.99 3.71
N SER A 19 6.50 -41.96 3.09
CA SER A 19 6.00 -42.68 1.92
C SER A 19 4.75 -43.47 2.32
N GLY A 20 3.71 -43.37 1.50
CA GLY A 20 2.48 -44.18 1.67
C GLY A 20 1.37 -43.61 0.79
N ASN A 21 1.23 -44.19 -0.39
CA ASN A 21 0.22 -43.89 -1.41
C ASN A 21 -1.12 -44.44 -0.95
N THR A 22 -2.16 -43.57 -0.80
CA THR A 22 -3.55 -43.97 -0.90
C THR A 22 -4.31 -42.80 -1.50
N LEU A 23 -4.68 -42.95 -2.76
CA LEU A 23 -5.41 -41.96 -3.56
C LEU A 23 -6.91 -42.06 -3.24
N LEU A 24 -7.52 -40.95 -2.79
CA LEU A 24 -8.96 -40.76 -2.86
C LEU A 24 -9.33 -40.19 -4.25
N PRO A 25 -10.40 -40.70 -4.91
CA PRO A 25 -10.77 -40.25 -6.24
C PRO A 25 -11.54 -38.92 -6.16
N GLY A 26 -11.10 -37.91 -6.92
CA GLY A 26 -11.84 -36.67 -7.14
C GLY A 26 -11.09 -35.35 -6.99
N MET A 27 -9.82 -35.33 -6.66
CA MET A 27 -9.03 -34.10 -6.70
C MET A 27 -8.30 -34.00 -8.05
N ASN A 28 -8.76 -33.06 -8.89
CA ASN A 28 -8.00 -32.63 -10.07
C ASN A 28 -6.57 -32.30 -9.64
N LYS A 29 -5.60 -33.10 -10.09
CA LYS A 29 -4.18 -32.77 -10.01
C LYS A 29 -3.95 -31.48 -10.80
N ILE A 30 -3.75 -30.36 -10.11
CA ILE A 30 -3.03 -29.25 -10.70
C ILE A 30 -1.59 -29.76 -10.85
N VAL A 31 -1.26 -30.23 -12.04
CA VAL A 31 0.12 -30.48 -12.44
C VAL A 31 0.80 -29.12 -12.45
N PRO A 32 1.92 -28.90 -11.72
CA PRO A 32 2.67 -27.68 -11.89
C PRO A 32 3.23 -27.72 -13.30
N ASP A 33 2.73 -26.84 -14.14
CA ASP A 33 3.26 -26.61 -15.48
C ASP A 33 4.72 -26.16 -15.33
N GLY A 34 5.63 -26.87 -16.04
CA GLY A 34 7.06 -26.65 -15.93
C GLY A 34 7.40 -25.19 -16.21
N GLY A 35 7.95 -24.48 -15.20
CA GLY A 35 8.67 -23.24 -15.37
C GLY A 35 7.84 -22.05 -15.84
N ARG A 36 6.71 -21.75 -15.19
CA ARG A 36 6.03 -20.47 -15.41
C ARG A 36 6.97 -19.35 -14.98
N ARG A 37 7.63 -18.72 -15.95
CA ARG A 37 8.27 -17.41 -15.72
C ARG A 37 7.18 -16.47 -15.25
N GLY A 38 7.43 -15.71 -14.19
CA GLY A 38 6.48 -14.76 -13.64
C GLY A 38 5.92 -13.81 -14.71
N SER A 39 4.69 -13.37 -14.53
CA SER A 39 4.00 -12.41 -15.41
C SER A 39 4.72 -11.06 -15.40
N ARG A 40 4.80 -10.41 -16.56
CA ARG A 40 5.26 -9.01 -16.66
C ARG A 40 4.10 -8.15 -17.10
N SER A 41 3.76 -7.18 -16.26
CA SER A 41 2.67 -6.28 -16.54
C SER A 41 3.13 -4.83 -16.45
N THR A 42 2.69 -4.02 -17.42
CA THR A 42 2.96 -2.57 -17.43
C THR A 42 1.67 -1.79 -17.60
N LEU A 43 1.62 -0.61 -16.96
CA LEU A 43 0.53 0.33 -17.11
C LEU A 43 1.09 1.75 -17.08
N ASP A 44 0.88 2.49 -18.16
CA ASP A 44 1.23 3.91 -18.27
C ASP A 44 -0.06 4.73 -18.19
N LEU A 45 -0.14 5.67 -17.24
CA LEU A 45 -1.25 6.59 -17.03
C LEU A 45 -0.76 8.01 -17.27
N ARG A 46 -1.44 8.77 -18.14
CA ARG A 46 -1.12 10.17 -18.41
C ARG A 46 -2.35 11.03 -18.21
N PHE A 47 -2.33 11.85 -17.17
CA PHE A 47 -3.39 12.76 -16.80
C PHE A 47 -3.08 14.16 -17.36
N ARG A 48 -4.02 14.74 -18.07
CA ARG A 48 -3.87 16.08 -18.67
C ARG A 48 -5.10 16.92 -18.41
N ARG A 49 -4.90 18.20 -18.20
CA ARG A 49 -6.01 19.16 -18.13
C ARG A 49 -6.63 19.32 -19.53
N SER A 50 -7.96 19.25 -19.60
CA SER A 50 -8.75 19.48 -20.82
C SER A 50 -9.99 20.29 -20.42
N GLY A 51 -9.93 21.60 -20.62
CA GLY A 51 -10.96 22.51 -20.10
C GLY A 51 -11.09 22.39 -18.57
N PRO A 52 -12.29 22.20 -18.03
CA PRO A 52 -12.51 22.08 -16.59
C PRO A 52 -12.11 20.71 -16.02
N LEU A 53 -11.87 19.68 -16.84
CA LEU A 53 -11.65 18.31 -16.41
C LEU A 53 -10.19 17.88 -16.54
N THR A 54 -9.77 16.93 -15.75
CA THR A 54 -8.55 16.14 -15.96
C THR A 54 -8.93 14.88 -16.72
N VAL A 55 -8.31 14.63 -17.88
CA VAL A 55 -8.56 13.45 -18.71
C VAL A 55 -7.40 12.48 -18.67
N LEU A 56 -7.70 11.18 -18.74
CA LEU A 56 -6.73 10.11 -18.76
C LEU A 56 -6.48 9.61 -20.19
N GLN A 57 -5.21 9.44 -20.51
CA GLN A 57 -4.73 8.58 -21.60
C GLN A 57 -3.93 7.44 -20.97
N HIS A 58 -4.13 6.21 -21.40
CA HIS A 58 -3.42 5.07 -20.83
C HIS A 58 -2.96 4.06 -21.88
N ARG A 59 -1.93 3.31 -21.54
CA ARG A 59 -1.46 2.13 -22.29
C ARG A 59 -1.14 1.02 -21.27
N HIS A 60 -1.39 -0.21 -21.65
CA HIS A 60 -1.06 -1.36 -20.80
C HIS A 60 -0.54 -2.54 -21.62
N ALA A 61 0.24 -3.39 -20.97
CA ALA A 61 0.61 -4.73 -21.45
C ALA A 61 0.62 -5.70 -20.26
N GLY A 62 0.36 -6.98 -20.52
CA GLY A 62 0.19 -7.97 -19.46
C GLY A 62 -1.18 -7.86 -18.80
N ASP A 63 -1.25 -8.05 -17.47
CA ASP A 63 -2.51 -8.22 -16.72
C ASP A 63 -3.05 -6.95 -16.07
N LEU A 64 -2.23 -5.89 -15.96
CA LEU A 64 -2.69 -4.61 -15.42
C LEU A 64 -3.71 -3.94 -16.34
N ARG A 65 -4.76 -3.41 -15.75
CA ARG A 65 -5.84 -2.68 -16.46
C ARG A 65 -6.24 -1.45 -15.65
N THR A 66 -7.03 -0.61 -16.29
CA THR A 66 -7.72 0.51 -15.66
C THR A 66 -9.19 0.48 -16.02
N LEU A 67 -10.06 0.84 -15.08
CA LEU A 67 -11.48 0.99 -15.32
C LEU A 67 -11.78 2.32 -16.01
N ALA A 68 -13.03 2.60 -16.32
CA ALA A 68 -13.47 3.89 -16.82
C ALA A 68 -13.15 5.00 -15.79
N SER A 69 -12.75 6.16 -16.29
CA SER A 69 -12.54 7.33 -15.44
C SER A 69 -13.86 7.85 -14.88
N HIS A 70 -13.85 8.25 -13.62
CA HIS A 70 -15.00 8.82 -12.91
C HIS A 70 -14.71 10.25 -12.49
N TYR A 71 -15.76 11.08 -12.46
CA TYR A 71 -15.69 12.51 -12.10
C TYR A 71 -16.79 12.82 -11.07
N PRO A 72 -16.68 12.29 -9.84
CA PRO A 72 -17.70 12.51 -8.82
C PRO A 72 -17.64 13.88 -8.18
N GLU A 73 -16.61 14.66 -8.51
CA GLU A 73 -16.32 15.97 -7.93
C GLU A 73 -16.45 17.09 -8.97
N GLU A 74 -17.07 18.22 -8.60
CA GLU A 74 -17.20 19.38 -9.47
C GLU A 74 -15.85 20.01 -9.85
N ALA A 75 -14.81 19.81 -9.03
CA ALA A 75 -13.46 20.34 -9.28
C ALA A 75 -12.73 19.68 -10.47
N GLY A 76 -13.36 18.75 -11.17
CA GLY A 76 -12.79 18.08 -12.35
C GLY A 76 -11.64 17.14 -12.04
N VAL A 77 -11.62 16.60 -10.81
CA VAL A 77 -10.67 15.57 -10.39
C VAL A 77 -10.99 14.26 -11.12
N CYS A 78 -9.97 13.66 -11.75
CA CYS A 78 -10.11 12.36 -12.41
C CYS A 78 -9.88 11.24 -11.40
N HIS A 79 -10.93 10.51 -11.02
CA HIS A 79 -10.81 9.29 -10.24
C HIS A 79 -10.53 8.11 -11.16
N GLN A 80 -9.43 7.44 -10.92
CA GLN A 80 -8.98 6.31 -11.72
C GLN A 80 -8.74 5.07 -10.86
N VAL A 81 -9.36 3.97 -11.26
CA VAL A 81 -9.21 2.67 -10.59
C VAL A 81 -8.29 1.77 -11.40
N ILE A 82 -7.22 1.29 -10.79
CA ILE A 82 -6.32 0.30 -11.35
C ILE A 82 -6.73 -1.09 -10.88
N VAL A 83 -6.76 -2.05 -11.79
CA VAL A 83 -7.08 -3.44 -11.47
C VAL A 83 -6.00 -4.40 -11.97
N HIS A 84 -5.78 -5.46 -11.20
CA HIS A 84 -4.98 -6.61 -11.58
C HIS A 84 -5.87 -7.86 -11.55
N PRO A 85 -6.53 -8.21 -12.67
CA PRO A 85 -7.53 -9.27 -12.72
C PRO A 85 -7.14 -10.63 -12.11
N PRO A 86 -5.86 -11.07 -12.16
CA PRO A 86 -5.45 -12.30 -11.49
C PRO A 86 -5.66 -12.32 -9.97
N GLY A 87 -5.89 -11.15 -9.34
CA GLY A 87 -6.30 -11.05 -7.93
C GLY A 87 -5.18 -11.23 -6.90
N GLY A 88 -3.93 -11.37 -7.35
CA GLY A 88 -2.75 -11.46 -6.47
C GLY A 88 -1.49 -11.73 -7.28
N TYR A 89 -0.35 -11.72 -6.60
CA TYR A 89 0.98 -11.84 -7.19
C TYR A 89 1.68 -13.08 -6.66
N VAL A 90 2.40 -13.76 -7.54
CA VAL A 90 3.23 -14.93 -7.22
C VAL A 90 4.70 -14.62 -7.49
N GLY A 91 5.59 -15.46 -6.96
CA GLY A 91 7.03 -15.30 -7.19
C GLY A 91 7.38 -15.19 -8.68
N GLY A 92 8.21 -14.21 -9.02
CA GLY A 92 8.61 -13.89 -10.38
C GLY A 92 7.72 -12.88 -11.12
N ASP A 93 6.55 -12.53 -10.58
CA ASP A 93 5.71 -11.47 -11.17
C ASP A 93 6.40 -10.11 -11.06
N SER A 94 6.30 -9.32 -12.14
CA SER A 94 6.86 -7.97 -12.21
C SER A 94 5.82 -6.99 -12.76
N LEU A 95 5.48 -6.00 -11.95
CA LEU A 95 4.52 -4.96 -12.28
C LEU A 95 5.21 -3.61 -12.34
N THR A 96 4.99 -2.89 -13.42
CA THR A 96 5.52 -1.53 -13.60
C THR A 96 4.39 -0.57 -13.93
N LEU A 97 4.22 0.44 -13.09
CA LEU A 97 3.28 1.52 -13.30
C LEU A 97 4.04 2.82 -13.50
N ARG A 98 3.66 3.57 -14.54
CA ARG A 98 4.13 4.93 -14.78
C ARG A 98 2.94 5.87 -14.72
N VAL A 99 3.08 6.95 -13.98
CA VAL A 99 2.01 7.95 -13.79
C VAL A 99 2.57 9.32 -14.11
N ASP A 100 2.04 9.95 -15.14
CA ASP A 100 2.39 11.32 -15.49
C ASP A 100 1.17 12.21 -15.26
N VAL A 101 1.31 13.21 -14.38
CA VAL A 101 0.30 14.24 -14.12
C VAL A 101 0.82 15.55 -14.68
N ALA A 102 0.16 16.05 -15.74
CA ALA A 102 0.54 17.29 -16.39
C ALA A 102 0.17 18.53 -15.55
N ASP A 103 0.58 19.69 -16.05
CA ASP A 103 0.33 20.99 -15.41
C ASP A 103 -1.17 21.17 -15.11
N ALA A 104 -1.46 21.62 -13.90
CA ALA A 104 -2.81 21.88 -13.37
C ALA A 104 -3.81 20.71 -13.47
N ALA A 105 -3.36 19.50 -13.79
CA ALA A 105 -4.19 18.29 -13.74
C ALA A 105 -4.31 17.80 -12.29
N HIS A 106 -5.46 17.21 -11.94
CA HIS A 106 -5.68 16.60 -10.64
C HIS A 106 -6.22 15.18 -10.81
N ALA A 107 -5.47 14.20 -10.37
CA ALA A 107 -5.83 12.80 -10.45
C ALA A 107 -5.86 12.14 -9.08
N LEU A 108 -6.89 11.30 -8.85
CA LEU A 108 -6.94 10.36 -7.74
C LEU A 108 -6.83 8.95 -8.33
N VAL A 109 -5.85 8.19 -7.89
CA VAL A 109 -5.57 6.83 -8.35
C VAL A 109 -5.70 5.86 -7.18
N THR A 110 -6.51 4.81 -7.37
CA THR A 110 -6.77 3.80 -6.34
C THR A 110 -6.93 2.39 -6.93
N THR A 111 -7.11 1.40 -6.07
CA THR A 111 -7.43 0.01 -6.44
C THR A 111 -8.78 -0.40 -5.81
N PRO A 112 -9.51 -1.40 -6.39
CA PRO A 112 -10.81 -1.82 -5.86
C PRO A 112 -10.71 -2.79 -4.68
N GLY A 113 -9.53 -3.30 -4.38
CA GLY A 113 -9.28 -4.26 -3.31
C GLY A 113 -7.80 -4.38 -2.99
N ALA A 114 -7.52 -5.14 -1.94
CA ALA A 114 -6.16 -5.40 -1.47
C ALA A 114 -5.30 -6.11 -2.53
N SER A 115 -4.04 -5.69 -2.65
CA SER A 115 -3.01 -6.42 -3.36
C SER A 115 -2.53 -7.60 -2.51
N ARG A 116 -2.54 -8.82 -3.05
CA ARG A 116 -2.15 -10.03 -2.32
C ARG A 116 -0.85 -10.58 -2.87
N ILE A 117 0.16 -10.69 -2.03
CA ILE A 117 1.45 -11.29 -2.42
C ILE A 117 1.52 -12.65 -1.79
N TYR A 118 1.42 -13.68 -2.63
CA TYR A 118 1.39 -15.05 -2.18
C TYR A 118 2.80 -15.60 -1.87
N ARG A 119 2.83 -16.77 -1.26
CA ARG A 119 4.08 -17.49 -0.99
C ARG A 119 4.89 -17.69 -2.27
N SER A 120 6.17 -17.40 -2.22
CA SER A 120 7.14 -17.68 -3.27
C SER A 120 7.81 -19.06 -3.09
N LEU A 121 8.27 -19.63 -4.19
CA LEU A 121 9.14 -20.81 -4.22
C LEU A 121 10.62 -20.44 -4.41
N GLY A 122 10.96 -19.15 -4.35
CA GLY A 122 12.34 -18.64 -4.47
C GLY A 122 12.44 -17.35 -5.30
N ASP A 123 11.50 -17.11 -6.22
CA ASP A 123 11.51 -15.90 -7.05
C ASP A 123 10.88 -14.71 -6.33
N VAL A 124 11.42 -13.52 -6.57
CA VAL A 124 10.91 -12.27 -5.99
C VAL A 124 9.76 -11.74 -6.84
N THR A 125 8.68 -11.34 -6.19
CA THR A 125 7.62 -10.50 -6.79
C THR A 125 8.07 -9.05 -6.72
N ALA A 126 8.06 -8.33 -7.83
CA ALA A 126 8.49 -6.94 -7.90
C ALA A 126 7.36 -6.01 -8.36
N GLN A 127 7.11 -4.94 -7.59
CA GLN A 127 6.24 -3.85 -7.99
C GLN A 127 7.05 -2.56 -8.06
N THR A 128 6.93 -1.85 -9.18
CA THR A 128 7.55 -0.53 -9.37
C THR A 128 6.49 0.48 -9.79
N VAL A 129 6.45 1.60 -9.09
CA VAL A 129 5.63 2.76 -9.42
C VAL A 129 6.54 3.97 -9.57
N ASP A 130 6.54 4.57 -10.74
CA ASP A 130 7.24 5.82 -11.03
C ASP A 130 6.20 6.88 -11.42
N ALA A 131 6.03 7.90 -10.57
CA ALA A 131 5.11 9.00 -10.84
C ALA A 131 5.88 10.32 -11.01
N SER A 132 5.43 11.12 -11.97
CA SER A 132 5.94 12.47 -12.20
C SER A 132 4.78 13.45 -12.21
N ILE A 133 4.86 14.49 -11.40
CA ILE A 133 3.82 15.50 -11.25
C ILE A 133 4.41 16.84 -11.67
N ALA A 134 3.82 17.43 -12.72
CA ALA A 134 4.23 18.72 -13.26
C ALA A 134 3.74 19.89 -12.39
N SER A 135 4.17 21.11 -12.72
CA SER A 135 3.86 22.30 -11.93
C SER A 135 2.35 22.54 -11.80
N GLY A 136 1.89 22.80 -10.56
CA GLY A 136 0.46 22.96 -10.27
C GLY A 136 -0.37 21.69 -10.42
N GLY A 137 0.25 20.57 -10.81
CA GLY A 137 -0.40 19.26 -10.86
C GLY A 137 -0.58 18.69 -9.45
N ARG A 138 -1.64 17.89 -9.27
CA ARG A 138 -1.97 17.20 -8.02
C ARG A 138 -2.19 15.72 -8.26
N LEU A 139 -1.58 14.88 -7.42
CA LEU A 139 -1.82 13.45 -7.43
C LEU A 139 -2.28 13.00 -6.04
N GLU A 140 -3.33 12.20 -6.02
CA GLU A 140 -3.73 11.42 -4.86
C GLU A 140 -3.46 9.95 -5.19
N TRP A 141 -2.40 9.37 -4.59
CA TRP A 141 -2.02 7.98 -4.79
C TRP A 141 -2.51 7.16 -3.60
N LEU A 142 -3.65 6.50 -3.78
CA LEU A 142 -4.43 5.92 -2.70
C LEU A 142 -4.83 4.46 -2.98
N PRO A 143 -3.85 3.55 -3.28
CA PRO A 143 -4.17 2.13 -3.45
C PRO A 143 -4.62 1.53 -2.13
N LEU A 144 -5.50 0.52 -2.17
CA LEU A 144 -5.82 -0.27 -0.98
C LEU A 144 -4.60 -1.09 -0.55
N GLU A 145 -4.68 -1.70 0.62
CA GLU A 145 -3.55 -2.34 1.29
C GLU A 145 -2.90 -3.46 0.49
N THR A 146 -1.63 -3.68 0.77
CA THR A 146 -0.88 -4.87 0.36
C THR A 146 -0.89 -5.89 1.49
N ILE A 147 -1.29 -7.13 1.20
CA ILE A 147 -1.23 -8.24 2.14
C ILE A 147 -0.05 -9.13 1.78
N ALA A 148 0.98 -9.14 2.63
CA ALA A 148 2.13 -10.00 2.52
C ALA A 148 1.83 -11.36 3.19
N TYR A 149 1.57 -12.39 2.39
CA TYR A 149 1.32 -13.73 2.92
C TYR A 149 2.60 -14.37 3.46
N CYS A 150 2.44 -15.27 4.41
CA CYS A 150 3.54 -16.06 4.94
C CYS A 150 4.32 -16.77 3.81
N GLY A 151 5.63 -16.58 3.77
CA GLY A 151 6.53 -17.10 2.74
C GLY A 151 6.60 -16.27 1.46
N CYS A 152 6.05 -15.06 1.41
CA CYS A 152 6.25 -14.17 0.27
C CYS A 152 7.71 -13.68 0.21
N LEU A 153 8.18 -13.42 -1.02
CA LEU A 153 9.40 -12.68 -1.30
C LEU A 153 9.02 -11.51 -2.22
N ALA A 154 9.05 -10.29 -1.70
CA ALA A 154 8.50 -9.14 -2.40
C ALA A 154 9.37 -7.89 -2.29
N GLU A 155 9.39 -7.13 -3.37
CA GLU A 155 9.97 -5.80 -3.44
C GLU A 155 8.95 -4.81 -3.98
N SER A 156 8.64 -3.77 -3.20
CA SER A 156 7.82 -2.63 -3.61
C SER A 156 8.69 -1.39 -3.70
N ARG A 157 8.70 -0.77 -4.88
CA ARG A 157 9.38 0.50 -5.10
C ARG A 157 8.39 1.52 -5.64
N VAL A 158 8.18 2.59 -4.90
CA VAL A 158 7.29 3.69 -5.27
C VAL A 158 8.06 4.99 -5.21
N ARG A 159 8.07 5.74 -6.31
CA ARG A 159 8.79 7.00 -6.44
C ARG A 159 7.90 8.08 -7.03
N PHE A 160 7.92 9.26 -6.40
CA PHE A 160 7.16 10.43 -6.84
C PHE A 160 8.11 11.61 -7.10
N ARG A 161 8.21 12.05 -8.34
CA ARG A 161 8.97 13.25 -8.72
C ARG A 161 8.03 14.43 -8.81
N LEU A 162 8.29 15.46 -8.03
CA LEU A 162 7.48 16.67 -7.95
C LEU A 162 8.21 17.85 -8.59
N ALA A 163 7.61 18.46 -9.61
CA ALA A 163 8.06 19.76 -10.08
C ALA A 163 7.70 20.87 -9.05
N PRO A 164 8.36 22.03 -9.09
CA PRO A 164 7.97 23.17 -8.25
C PRO A 164 6.47 23.48 -8.37
N GLY A 165 5.78 23.63 -7.23
CA GLY A 165 4.33 23.87 -7.19
C GLY A 165 3.45 22.62 -7.41
N ALA A 166 4.04 21.45 -7.64
CA ALA A 166 3.31 20.18 -7.63
C ALA A 166 2.97 19.73 -6.21
N GLU A 167 1.85 19.04 -6.03
CA GLU A 167 1.42 18.55 -4.72
C GLU A 167 0.97 17.08 -4.80
N LEU A 168 1.21 16.36 -3.72
CA LEU A 168 0.95 14.92 -3.60
C LEU A 168 0.34 14.59 -2.25
N ILE A 169 -0.74 13.84 -2.24
CA ILE A 169 -1.15 13.04 -1.08
C ILE A 169 -1.00 11.58 -1.48
N ALA A 170 -0.24 10.82 -0.72
CA ALA A 170 -0.05 9.41 -1.00
C ALA A 170 -0.01 8.58 0.26
N TRP A 171 -0.48 7.35 0.16
CA TRP A 171 -0.33 6.37 1.23
C TRP A 171 0.23 5.04 0.74
N ASP A 172 0.76 4.29 1.70
CA ASP A 172 1.14 2.89 1.59
C ASP A 172 0.65 2.15 2.84
N MET A 173 0.04 1.00 2.63
CA MET A 173 -0.53 0.19 3.71
C MET A 173 -0.12 -1.26 3.52
N LEU A 174 0.44 -1.86 4.57
CA LEU A 174 0.94 -3.24 4.56
C LEU A 174 0.34 -4.03 5.71
N ALA A 175 -0.23 -5.18 5.40
CA ALA A 175 -0.64 -6.18 6.37
C ALA A 175 0.28 -7.41 6.29
N LEU A 176 0.86 -7.81 7.42
CA LEU A 176 1.76 -8.96 7.54
C LEU A 176 0.97 -10.21 7.93
N GLY A 177 0.89 -11.17 7.01
CA GLY A 177 0.11 -12.39 7.18
C GLY A 177 -1.41 -12.14 7.17
N LEU A 178 -2.14 -13.10 7.72
CA LEU A 178 -3.60 -13.10 7.87
C LEU A 178 -3.96 -13.44 9.33
N PRO A 179 -3.76 -12.52 10.29
CA PRO A 179 -3.95 -12.82 11.72
C PRO A 179 -5.37 -13.31 12.02
N ALA A 180 -6.39 -12.71 11.40
CA ALA A 180 -7.78 -13.13 11.58
C ALA A 180 -8.06 -14.58 11.13
N ALA A 181 -7.31 -15.07 10.15
CA ALA A 181 -7.37 -16.45 9.67
C ALA A 181 -6.37 -17.39 10.40
N ARG A 182 -5.71 -16.91 11.47
CA ARG A 182 -4.64 -17.61 12.21
C ARG A 182 -3.47 -18.04 11.31
N ARG A 183 -3.14 -17.23 10.33
CA ARG A 183 -2.00 -17.42 9.42
C ARG A 183 -1.02 -16.25 9.55
N PRO A 184 -0.22 -16.22 10.62
CA PRO A 184 0.74 -15.14 10.85
C PRO A 184 1.88 -15.16 9.82
N PHE A 185 2.60 -14.04 9.74
CA PHE A 185 3.79 -13.88 8.90
C PHE A 185 5.01 -14.48 9.59
N LEU A 186 5.22 -15.80 9.39
CA LEU A 186 6.30 -16.59 10.05
C LEU A 186 7.46 -16.91 9.12
N ALA A 187 7.38 -16.55 7.84
CA ALA A 187 8.43 -16.75 6.87
C ALA A 187 8.26 -15.72 5.75
N GLY A 188 9.36 -15.40 5.07
CA GLY A 188 9.36 -14.49 3.92
C GLY A 188 9.95 -13.13 4.23
N ARG A 189 9.99 -12.30 3.19
CA ARG A 189 10.56 -10.95 3.24
C ARG A 189 9.73 -10.00 2.37
N TYR A 190 9.46 -8.83 2.92
CA TYR A 190 8.90 -7.71 2.20
C TYR A 190 9.86 -6.51 2.27
N THR A 191 10.34 -6.07 1.11
CA THR A 191 11.22 -4.90 1.00
C THR A 191 10.43 -3.74 0.43
N GLN A 192 10.48 -2.61 1.12
CA GLN A 192 9.81 -1.36 0.73
C GLN A 192 10.83 -0.30 0.39
N HIS A 193 10.52 0.48 -0.66
CA HIS A 193 11.21 1.71 -1.02
C HIS A 193 10.15 2.73 -1.47
N LEU A 194 9.86 3.69 -0.61
CA LEU A 194 8.90 4.77 -0.85
C LEU A 194 9.67 6.09 -0.82
N GLU A 195 9.66 6.84 -1.93
CA GLU A 195 10.59 7.95 -2.13
C GLU A 195 9.94 9.15 -2.81
N VAL A 196 10.19 10.34 -2.25
CA VAL A 196 10.10 11.63 -2.95
C VAL A 196 11.53 12.16 -3.06
N PRO A 197 12.19 12.04 -4.24
CA PRO A 197 13.62 12.32 -4.39
C PRO A 197 14.03 13.70 -3.89
N GLY A 198 15.07 13.73 -3.05
CA GLY A 198 15.59 14.97 -2.45
C GLY A 198 14.75 15.51 -1.28
N ILE A 199 13.60 14.93 -0.99
CA ILE A 199 12.65 15.41 0.03
C ILE A 199 12.48 14.38 1.15
N TRP A 200 12.18 13.13 0.80
CA TRP A 200 11.87 12.10 1.78
C TRP A 200 12.08 10.70 1.23
N LEU A 201 12.58 9.82 2.10
CA LEU A 201 12.80 8.41 1.80
C LEU A 201 12.36 7.55 3.00
N ASP A 202 11.53 6.57 2.72
CA ASP A 202 11.20 5.46 3.61
C ASP A 202 11.61 4.15 2.94
N ARG A 203 12.64 3.50 3.48
CA ARG A 203 13.18 2.27 2.92
C ARG A 203 13.55 1.30 4.03
N GLY A 204 13.11 0.06 3.87
CA GLY A 204 13.44 -1.01 4.79
C GLY A 204 13.04 -2.38 4.25
N SER A 205 13.49 -3.42 4.92
CA SER A 205 13.04 -4.78 4.71
C SER A 205 12.42 -5.31 5.99
N ILE A 206 11.30 -5.98 5.87
CA ILE A 206 10.65 -6.72 6.95
C ILE A 206 10.88 -8.19 6.66
N ASP A 207 11.80 -8.78 7.41
CA ASP A 207 12.09 -10.20 7.36
C ASP A 207 11.34 -10.91 8.50
N ALA A 208 10.75 -12.05 8.21
CA ALA A 208 10.00 -12.81 9.21
C ALA A 208 10.89 -13.33 10.36
N ASP A 209 12.20 -13.44 10.12
CA ASP A 209 13.18 -13.87 11.10
C ASP A 209 13.77 -12.71 11.93
N ASP A 210 13.41 -11.46 11.63
CA ASP A 210 13.85 -10.28 12.38
C ASP A 210 12.93 -10.02 13.60
N ASP A 211 13.14 -10.77 14.66
CA ASP A 211 12.40 -10.62 15.91
C ASP A 211 12.59 -9.24 16.57
N VAL A 212 13.73 -8.59 16.37
CA VAL A 212 14.00 -7.25 16.91
C VAL A 212 13.07 -6.23 16.26
N LEU A 213 12.96 -6.25 14.93
CA LEU A 213 12.05 -5.38 14.20
C LEU A 213 10.58 -5.74 14.50
N LEU A 214 10.22 -7.03 14.44
CA LEU A 214 8.82 -7.44 14.54
C LEU A 214 8.25 -7.25 15.94
N ARG A 215 9.01 -7.55 16.99
CA ARG A 215 8.53 -7.59 18.39
C ARG A 215 9.10 -6.50 19.27
N GLY A 216 10.24 -5.94 18.91
CA GLY A 216 10.90 -4.90 19.71
C GLY A 216 10.07 -3.61 19.81
N PRO A 217 10.14 -2.91 20.96
CA PRO A 217 9.36 -1.68 21.16
C PRO A 217 9.77 -0.53 20.24
N GLY A 218 10.99 -0.54 19.72
CA GLY A 218 11.48 0.42 18.70
C GLY A 218 11.15 0.02 17.26
N GLY A 219 10.58 -1.18 17.06
CA GLY A 219 10.11 -1.70 15.78
C GLY A 219 8.58 -1.72 15.70
N LEU A 220 8.02 -2.86 15.29
CA LEU A 220 6.57 -3.03 15.12
C LEU A 220 5.85 -3.34 16.44
N ALA A 221 6.57 -3.67 17.52
CA ALA A 221 6.02 -4.01 18.83
C ALA A 221 4.93 -5.11 18.77
N GLY A 222 5.14 -6.13 17.92
CA GLY A 222 4.19 -7.22 17.67
C GLY A 222 2.98 -6.88 16.80
N ARG A 223 2.89 -5.66 16.29
CA ARG A 223 1.80 -5.26 15.39
C ARG A 223 2.04 -5.77 13.98
N THR A 224 0.95 -6.08 13.27
CA THR A 224 0.99 -6.72 11.96
C THR A 224 0.49 -5.83 10.83
N ALA A 225 0.01 -4.64 11.14
CA ALA A 225 -0.45 -3.66 10.18
C ALA A 225 0.38 -2.38 10.27
N LEU A 226 0.94 -1.97 9.14
CA LEU A 226 1.72 -0.75 8.97
C LEU A 226 1.01 0.13 7.96
N ALA A 227 0.93 1.42 8.26
CA ALA A 227 0.35 2.38 7.34
C ALA A 227 1.12 3.71 7.39
N THR A 228 1.39 4.25 6.22
CA THR A 228 2.06 5.54 6.04
C THR A 228 1.22 6.38 5.11
N LEU A 229 0.87 7.60 5.52
CA LEU A 229 0.26 8.64 4.68
C LEU A 229 1.19 9.84 4.68
N PHE A 230 1.39 10.46 3.53
CA PHE A 230 2.19 11.68 3.48
C PHE A 230 1.60 12.70 2.49
N PHE A 231 1.74 13.95 2.87
CA PHE A 231 1.59 15.11 1.99
C PHE A 231 2.98 15.56 1.56
N ALA A 232 3.21 15.74 0.28
CA ALA A 232 4.47 16.29 -0.23
C ALA A 232 4.21 17.39 -1.27
N SER A 233 5.10 18.38 -1.28
CA SER A 233 5.06 19.48 -2.24
C SER A 233 6.42 19.64 -2.95
N GLY A 234 6.39 19.96 -4.24
CA GLY A 234 7.57 20.28 -5.03
C GLY A 234 8.23 21.62 -4.63
N SER A 235 7.56 22.41 -3.79
CA SER A 235 8.08 23.65 -3.21
C SER A 235 7.96 23.62 -1.69
N PRO A 236 8.82 24.35 -0.93
CA PRO A 236 8.70 24.41 0.51
C PRO A 236 7.31 24.90 0.96
N LEU A 237 6.68 24.16 1.86
CA LEU A 237 5.45 24.57 2.53
C LEU A 237 5.78 25.66 3.58
N ALA A 238 4.95 26.66 3.68
CA ALA A 238 5.06 27.64 4.77
C ALA A 238 4.90 26.92 6.12
N SER A 239 5.54 27.42 7.18
CA SER A 239 5.50 26.79 8.49
C SER A 239 4.06 26.59 8.99
N HIS A 240 3.21 27.60 8.84
CA HIS A 240 1.81 27.50 9.24
C HIS A 240 1.02 26.42 8.47
N GLN A 241 1.32 26.20 7.18
CA GLN A 241 0.67 25.13 6.41
C GLN A 241 1.07 23.75 6.93
N ARG A 242 2.36 23.56 7.27
CA ARG A 242 2.82 22.31 7.89
C ARG A 242 2.15 22.09 9.25
N ASP A 243 2.06 23.13 10.06
CA ASP A 243 1.41 23.06 11.39
C ASP A 243 -0.07 22.70 11.27
N VAL A 244 -0.78 23.29 10.30
CA VAL A 244 -2.18 22.95 10.00
C VAL A 244 -2.34 21.49 9.60
N LEU A 245 -1.47 20.97 8.71
CA LEU A 245 -1.51 19.56 8.29
C LEU A 245 -1.17 18.60 9.43
N LEU A 246 -0.19 18.95 10.27
CA LEU A 246 0.17 18.17 11.45
C LEU A 246 -0.99 18.10 12.46
N GLU A 247 -1.59 19.22 12.75
CA GLU A 247 -2.71 19.33 13.71
C GLU A 247 -3.95 18.60 13.17
N ALA A 248 -4.30 18.80 11.89
CA ALA A 248 -5.40 18.11 11.23
C ALA A 248 -5.26 16.58 11.32
N ALA A 249 -4.03 16.06 11.25
CA ALA A 249 -3.77 14.65 11.44
C ALA A 249 -3.89 14.23 12.92
N ARG A 250 -3.28 14.97 13.85
CA ARG A 250 -3.21 14.61 15.28
C ARG A 250 -4.59 14.56 15.93
N ILE A 251 -5.48 15.47 15.58
CA ILE A 251 -6.86 15.49 16.07
C ILE A 251 -7.58 14.15 15.75
N ARG A 252 -7.25 13.50 14.63
CA ARG A 252 -7.90 12.24 14.20
C ARG A 252 -7.40 11.00 14.95
N PHE A 253 -6.25 11.06 15.62
CA PHE A 253 -5.67 9.85 16.25
C PHE A 253 -6.55 9.32 17.40
N GLY A 254 -7.22 10.20 18.13
CA GLY A 254 -8.11 9.82 19.24
C GLY A 254 -9.34 9.02 18.81
N ASP A 255 -9.78 9.16 17.55
CA ASP A 255 -10.97 8.51 17.01
C ASP A 255 -10.72 7.03 16.64
N HIS A 256 -9.46 6.56 16.69
CA HIS A 256 -9.05 5.23 16.23
C HIS A 256 -8.32 4.43 17.32
N PRO A 257 -9.04 3.96 18.35
CA PRO A 257 -8.44 3.18 19.43
C PRO A 257 -7.82 1.88 18.90
N GLY A 258 -6.66 1.51 19.45
CA GLY A 258 -5.89 0.33 19.03
C GLY A 258 -4.93 0.57 17.86
N VAL A 259 -4.89 1.81 17.32
CA VAL A 259 -3.88 2.25 16.35
C VAL A 259 -2.90 3.19 17.05
N ALA A 260 -1.60 2.83 17.05
CA ALA A 260 -0.55 3.75 17.46
C ALA A 260 -0.18 4.62 16.27
N ALA A 261 -0.36 5.94 16.38
CA ALA A 261 -0.10 6.86 15.28
C ALA A 261 0.73 8.06 15.71
N ALA A 262 1.50 8.59 14.76
CA ALA A 262 2.28 9.80 14.92
C ALA A 262 2.31 10.60 13.62
N ALA A 263 2.38 11.94 13.73
CA ALA A 263 2.57 12.86 12.61
C ALA A 263 3.83 13.68 12.81
N THR A 264 4.65 13.76 11.78
CA THR A 264 5.93 14.49 11.78
C THR A 264 6.13 15.23 10.45
N SER A 265 7.00 16.25 10.48
CA SER A 265 7.49 16.92 9.28
C SER A 265 9.03 16.92 9.35
N THR A 266 9.65 16.04 8.63
CA THR A 266 11.12 15.85 8.62
C THR A 266 11.83 16.75 7.62
N HIS A 267 11.09 17.37 6.72
CA HIS A 267 11.59 18.29 5.70
C HIS A 267 10.53 19.38 5.42
N ALA A 268 10.95 20.54 4.94
CA ALA A 268 10.05 21.67 4.65
C ALA A 268 8.97 21.37 3.61
N GLN A 269 9.11 20.30 2.84
CA GLN A 269 8.22 19.92 1.74
C GLN A 269 7.40 18.67 2.05
N VAL A 270 7.46 18.11 3.26
CA VAL A 270 6.74 16.87 3.58
C VAL A 270 6.15 16.86 4.98
N VAL A 271 4.94 16.34 5.10
CA VAL A 271 4.30 15.94 6.35
C VAL A 271 3.95 14.47 6.25
N VAL A 272 4.32 13.68 7.26
CA VAL A 272 4.16 12.22 7.27
C VAL A 272 3.37 11.78 8.49
N VAL A 273 2.40 10.93 8.27
CA VAL A 273 1.67 10.17 9.31
C VAL A 273 2.08 8.71 9.22
N ARG A 274 2.44 8.12 10.36
CA ARG A 274 2.67 6.67 10.48
C ARG A 274 1.71 6.08 11.47
N ALA A 275 1.20 4.92 11.15
CA ALA A 275 0.27 4.19 12.00
C ALA A 275 0.64 2.71 12.05
N LEU A 276 0.52 2.12 13.24
CA LEU A 276 0.72 0.70 13.51
C LEU A 276 -0.50 0.14 14.21
N GLY A 277 -1.00 -0.99 13.76
CA GLY A 277 -2.15 -1.69 14.32
C GLY A 277 -2.00 -3.21 14.30
N ASN A 278 -2.88 -3.89 15.01
CA ASN A 278 -2.98 -5.35 14.95
C ASN A 278 -3.82 -5.82 13.76
N ARG A 279 -4.57 -4.90 13.15
CA ARG A 279 -5.41 -5.09 11.97
C ARG A 279 -5.26 -3.88 11.06
N ILE A 280 -5.40 -4.11 9.76
CA ILE A 280 -5.23 -3.06 8.78
C ILE A 280 -6.44 -2.11 8.69
N GLU A 281 -7.64 -2.60 8.97
CA GLU A 281 -8.87 -1.83 8.78
C GLU A 281 -8.94 -0.57 9.68
N PRO A 282 -8.60 -0.61 10.98
CA PRO A 282 -8.56 0.61 11.79
C PRO A 282 -7.47 1.60 11.32
N ALA A 283 -6.31 1.11 10.87
CA ALA A 283 -5.26 1.96 10.33
C ALA A 283 -5.70 2.60 9.00
N CYS A 284 -6.37 1.86 8.12
CA CYS A 284 -6.96 2.37 6.89
C CYS A 284 -8.01 3.45 7.19
N ALA A 285 -8.92 3.22 8.16
CA ALA A 285 -9.92 4.19 8.57
C ALA A 285 -9.28 5.49 9.07
N LEU A 286 -8.20 5.38 9.88
CA LEU A 286 -7.42 6.54 10.31
C LEU A 286 -6.84 7.30 9.11
N LEU A 287 -6.17 6.62 8.17
CA LEU A 287 -5.56 7.28 7.02
C LEU A 287 -6.60 7.96 6.12
N ARG A 288 -7.77 7.36 5.95
CA ARG A 288 -8.89 7.97 5.21
C ARG A 288 -9.39 9.25 5.92
N SER A 289 -9.49 9.25 7.25
CA SER A 289 -9.92 10.42 8.00
C SER A 289 -8.89 11.56 7.92
N VAL A 290 -7.59 11.24 7.97
CA VAL A 290 -6.53 12.23 7.80
C VAL A 290 -6.47 12.75 6.36
N TRP A 291 -6.59 11.88 5.36
CA TRP A 291 -6.68 12.25 3.95
C TRP A 291 -7.81 13.26 3.70
N ALA A 292 -9.00 13.00 4.24
CA ALA A 292 -10.13 13.90 4.14
C ALA A 292 -9.83 15.28 4.74
N ALA A 293 -9.21 15.31 5.93
CA ALA A 293 -8.83 16.55 6.58
C ALA A 293 -7.72 17.30 5.83
N TRP A 294 -6.77 16.60 5.22
CA TRP A 294 -5.70 17.22 4.44
C TRP A 294 -6.18 17.78 3.11
N ARG A 295 -7.15 17.15 2.44
CA ARG A 295 -7.78 17.71 1.24
C ARG A 295 -8.44 19.05 1.53
N GLU A 296 -9.18 19.13 2.65
CA GLU A 296 -9.81 20.37 3.07
C GLU A 296 -8.77 21.43 3.43
N ALA A 297 -7.80 21.07 4.26
CA ALA A 297 -6.79 21.99 4.77
C ALA A 297 -5.84 22.54 3.67
N ALA A 298 -5.43 21.70 2.73
CA ALA A 298 -4.46 22.08 1.70
C ALA A 298 -5.11 22.59 0.43
N TRP A 299 -6.28 22.08 0.05
CA TRP A 299 -6.88 22.31 -1.27
C TRP A 299 -8.29 22.88 -1.23
N SER A 300 -8.86 23.05 -0.04
CA SER A 300 -10.28 23.46 0.16
C SER A 300 -11.24 22.55 -0.63
N LEU A 301 -10.92 21.25 -0.66
CA LEU A 301 -11.71 20.22 -1.33
C LEU A 301 -12.28 19.26 -0.28
N SER A 302 -13.61 19.09 -0.29
CA SER A 302 -14.25 18.06 0.52
C SER A 302 -13.80 16.67 0.09
N ALA A 303 -13.75 15.71 1.03
CA ALA A 303 -13.45 14.33 0.70
C ALA A 303 -14.56 13.72 -0.16
N CYS A 304 -14.15 13.08 -1.26
CA CYS A 304 -15.03 12.29 -2.11
C CYS A 304 -14.45 10.88 -2.25
N PRO A 305 -14.77 9.95 -1.32
CA PRO A 305 -14.23 8.61 -1.35
C PRO A 305 -14.61 7.87 -2.63
N PRO A 306 -13.66 7.20 -3.30
CA PRO A 306 -13.99 6.34 -4.44
C PRO A 306 -14.99 5.26 -4.05
N ARG A 307 -16.04 5.08 -4.86
CA ARG A 307 -17.12 4.10 -4.60
C ARG A 307 -16.60 2.67 -4.42
N VAL A 308 -15.48 2.34 -5.06
CA VAL A 308 -14.84 1.01 -4.95
C VAL A 308 -14.26 0.71 -3.56
N TRP A 309 -14.20 1.67 -2.65
CA TRP A 309 -13.77 1.42 -1.27
C TRP A 309 -14.88 0.86 -0.37
N GLU A 310 -16.12 0.87 -0.85
CA GLU A 310 -17.32 0.43 -0.11
C GLU A 310 -17.84 -0.94 -0.60
N THR A 311 -17.10 -1.60 -1.52
CA THR A 311 -17.53 -2.86 -2.15
C THR A 311 -16.87 -4.10 -1.51
#